data_bb234c5b4c043500c021d5f1a340bcc4
#
_entry.id   bb234c5b4c043500c021d5f1a340bcc4
#
_cell.length_a   1.000
_cell.length_b   1.000
_cell.length_c   1.000
_cell.angle_alpha   90.00
_cell.angle_beta   90.00
_cell.angle_gamma   90.00
#
_symmetry.space_group_name_H-M   'P 1'
#
loop_
_entity.id
_entity.type
_entity.pdbx_description
1 polymer ?
#
loop_
_entity_poly.entity_id
_entity_poly.type
_entity_poly.pdbx_seq_one_letter_code
_entity_poly.pdbx_strand_id
1 'polypeptide(L)'
;MAENTLNSQPLNEGGVQYSGTTTNAPNGGAEMSFGIVNADIPDFFTTSYDRNIVKHGWATTPINTITRKIGFKQTKSMYYGYWSLGMREGSDALASEIKFTENNVSAAAYNSSGIKNVSIETVTIPVKNAKRFDKTDQITFVGVPGVGLNPVSRRNDKIPYMPLNAVVVGHDKSSNSTITVRFLNSMEGQTIPADTEIIILGHAVAEADGAVAPHAANPTNTVQHMQKFMTSASVTNVWIESEKQANYGLGDIVDMNNQQFIEDVEKTYIWSVRDCIVDEETKAQTWTTGGLIQQMLEGGAKFIELKASTMTDASIMDMMTDVFIGNTGSTSRYFLTGSELFKGFLKQKEIAKQVHHTDPVRKFEYDWARIRFGAYSLLQTPHPLFDKFKQYSGMGLILDLQYVERHVFRAMTEDQLDMMKIGVKDSKDVRCCEISSILLKYPQCHALVMYTDDVATGAAA
;
A
#
# COMPACT_ATOMS: atom_id res chain seq x y z
N MET A 1 17.72 -24.09 51.99
CA MET A 1 18.45 -23.32 50.97
C MET A 1 17.99 -21.88 51.12
N ALA A 2 18.83 -21.04 51.68
CA ALA A 2 18.52 -19.62 51.82
C ALA A 2 18.69 -19.00 50.45
N GLU A 3 17.60 -18.50 49.87
CA GLU A 3 17.64 -17.68 48.69
C GLU A 3 18.45 -16.41 49.02
N ASN A 4 19.57 -16.27 48.34
CA ASN A 4 20.31 -15.03 48.27
C ASN A 4 19.46 -14.03 47.48
N THR A 5 18.53 -13.40 48.12
CA THR A 5 17.88 -12.19 47.57
C THR A 5 18.97 -11.12 47.57
N LEU A 6 19.70 -11.06 46.45
CA LEU A 6 20.51 -9.91 46.12
C LEU A 6 19.56 -8.70 46.14
N ASN A 7 19.85 -7.83 47.05
CA ASN A 7 19.10 -6.65 47.37
C ASN A 7 18.81 -5.84 46.13
N SER A 8 17.57 -5.83 45.69
CA SER A 8 17.08 -5.02 44.57
C SER A 8 16.72 -3.60 44.99
N GLN A 9 17.32 -3.09 46.03
CA GLN A 9 17.12 -1.70 46.42
C GLN A 9 17.98 -0.80 45.55
N PRO A 10 17.40 0.29 44.99
CA PRO A 10 18.18 1.27 44.25
C PRO A 10 19.25 1.86 45.18
N LEU A 11 20.47 1.93 44.70
CA LEU A 11 21.68 2.42 45.38
C LEU A 11 21.61 3.88 45.86
N ASN A 12 20.47 4.57 45.76
CA ASN A 12 20.33 6.00 46.05
C ASN A 12 19.15 6.34 46.95
N GLU A 13 18.64 5.44 47.78
CA GLU A 13 17.77 5.87 48.87
C GLU A 13 18.64 6.41 50.00
N GLY A 14 18.85 7.74 49.98
CA GLY A 14 19.61 8.43 51.01
C GLY A 14 19.10 8.12 52.42
N GLY A 15 19.98 7.73 53.30
CA GLY A 15 19.77 7.82 54.74
C GLY A 15 19.51 6.56 55.50
N VAL A 16 19.68 5.37 54.95
CA VAL A 16 19.75 4.16 55.76
C VAL A 16 21.21 3.92 56.13
N GLN A 17 21.61 4.47 57.28
CA GLN A 17 22.83 3.98 57.93
C GLN A 17 22.59 2.54 58.34
N TYR A 18 23.11 1.61 57.56
CA TYR A 18 23.30 0.26 58.09
C TYR A 18 24.36 0.31 59.16
N SER A 19 23.95 0.25 60.42
CA SER A 19 24.87 -0.09 61.51
C SER A 19 25.24 -1.58 61.35
N GLY A 20 26.08 -1.84 60.36
CA GLY A 20 26.66 -3.14 60.19
C GLY A 20 27.53 -3.43 61.42
N THR A 21 27.18 -4.48 62.10
CA THR A 21 28.14 -5.07 63.05
C THR A 21 29.34 -5.51 62.20
N THR A 22 30.41 -4.72 62.27
CA THR A 22 31.70 -5.11 61.76
C THR A 22 32.00 -6.46 62.37
N THR A 23 31.98 -7.50 61.60
CA THR A 23 32.47 -8.81 62.00
C THR A 23 33.97 -8.67 62.10
N ASN A 24 34.41 -8.25 63.29
CA ASN A 24 35.83 -8.26 63.59
C ASN A 24 36.39 -9.65 63.37
N ALA A 25 37.40 -9.74 62.51
CA ALA A 25 38.18 -10.97 62.42
C ALA A 25 38.66 -11.36 63.82
N PRO A 26 38.72 -12.68 64.19
CA PRO A 26 38.99 -13.14 65.49
C PRO A 26 40.33 -12.69 66.11
N ASN A 27 41.19 -12.03 65.39
CA ASN A 27 42.49 -11.52 65.80
C ASN A 27 42.65 -9.99 65.63
N GLY A 28 41.57 -9.22 65.62
CA GLY A 28 41.65 -7.78 65.68
C GLY A 28 42.09 -7.06 64.41
N GLY A 29 42.26 -7.75 63.29
CA GLY A 29 42.54 -7.18 62.01
C GLY A 29 41.30 -7.32 61.10
N ALA A 30 40.57 -6.25 60.85
CA ALA A 30 39.51 -6.24 59.85
C ALA A 30 40.16 -6.05 58.47
N GLU A 31 40.02 -7.09 57.63
CA GLU A 31 40.34 -6.91 56.20
C GLU A 31 39.30 -6.00 55.58
N MET A 32 39.75 -4.87 55.10
CA MET A 32 38.89 -3.97 54.36
C MET A 32 38.59 -4.57 52.99
N SER A 33 37.39 -5.08 52.83
CA SER A 33 36.92 -5.61 51.54
C SER A 33 35.82 -4.74 50.96
N PHE A 34 35.65 -4.80 49.63
CA PHE A 34 34.57 -4.08 48.93
C PHE A 34 33.20 -4.37 49.58
N GLY A 35 32.92 -5.61 49.88
CA GLY A 35 31.63 -6.02 50.45
C GLY A 35 31.35 -5.47 51.81
N ILE A 36 32.37 -5.42 52.71
CA ILE A 36 32.25 -4.90 54.05
C ILE A 36 32.05 -3.39 54.03
N VAL A 37 32.88 -2.66 53.25
CA VAL A 37 32.79 -1.21 53.14
C VAL A 37 31.49 -0.79 52.47
N ASN A 38 31.04 -1.50 51.42
CA ASN A 38 29.80 -1.20 50.74
C ASN A 38 28.55 -1.50 51.59
N ALA A 39 28.63 -2.44 52.52
CA ALA A 39 27.56 -2.71 53.50
C ALA A 39 27.43 -1.61 54.55
N ASP A 40 28.58 -1.09 54.98
CA ASP A 40 28.61 -0.01 56.02
C ASP A 40 28.37 1.38 55.41
N ILE A 41 28.90 1.65 54.24
CA ILE A 41 28.81 2.94 53.53
C ILE A 41 28.49 2.68 52.03
N PRO A 42 27.21 2.56 51.66
CA PRO A 42 26.81 2.22 50.29
C PRO A 42 27.33 3.18 49.21
N ASP A 43 27.54 4.43 49.60
CA ASP A 43 27.97 5.51 48.68
C ASP A 43 29.50 5.68 48.60
N PHE A 44 30.29 4.83 49.33
CA PHE A 44 31.74 4.96 49.36
C PHE A 44 32.38 4.61 48.03
N PHE A 45 31.85 3.60 47.36
CA PHE A 45 32.32 3.18 46.04
C PHE A 45 31.45 3.78 44.95
N THR A 46 32.06 4.57 44.07
CA THR A 46 31.35 5.09 42.90
C THR A 46 31.09 3.96 41.89
N THR A 47 29.84 3.89 41.42
CA THR A 47 29.50 2.99 40.31
C THR A 47 30.17 3.49 39.03
N SER A 48 30.94 2.61 38.39
CA SER A 48 31.50 2.93 37.06
C SER A 48 30.43 2.77 35.99
N TYR A 49 30.06 3.86 35.38
CA TYR A 49 29.12 3.88 34.25
C TYR A 49 29.90 3.99 32.93
N ASP A 50 29.42 3.29 31.90
CA ASP A 50 29.84 3.61 30.54
C ASP A 50 29.30 5.01 30.19
N ARG A 51 30.20 5.90 29.77
CA ARG A 51 29.83 7.26 29.37
C ARG A 51 29.10 7.29 28.03
N ASN A 52 29.18 6.21 27.24
CA ASN A 52 28.49 6.12 25.95
C ASN A 52 27.04 5.69 26.16
N ILE A 53 26.14 6.44 25.53
CA ILE A 53 24.71 6.13 25.57
C ILE A 53 24.36 5.17 24.44
N VAL A 54 23.76 4.03 24.76
CA VAL A 54 23.24 3.10 23.78
C VAL A 54 21.88 3.62 23.27
N LYS A 55 21.87 4.12 22.06
CA LYS A 55 20.64 4.58 21.39
C LYS A 55 19.87 3.35 20.85
N HIS A 56 18.64 3.15 21.30
CA HIS A 56 17.78 2.05 20.90
C HIS A 56 16.38 2.53 20.52
N GLY A 57 15.59 1.69 19.84
CA GLY A 57 14.20 2.02 19.47
C GLY A 57 14.08 2.86 18.20
N TRP A 58 15.15 3.13 17.48
CA TRP A 58 15.11 3.85 16.22
C TRP A 58 14.54 2.96 15.12
N ALA A 59 13.37 3.33 14.61
CA ALA A 59 12.75 2.61 13.51
C ALA A 59 13.34 3.06 12.18
N THR A 60 13.55 2.10 11.29
CA THR A 60 13.86 2.42 9.89
C THR A 60 12.60 2.93 9.20
N THR A 61 12.77 3.92 8.32
CA THR A 61 11.69 4.59 7.59
C THR A 61 11.84 4.38 6.09
N PRO A 62 11.44 3.20 5.56
CA PRO A 62 11.71 2.83 4.18
C PRO A 62 11.09 3.78 3.15
N ILE A 63 9.83 4.19 3.32
CA ILE A 63 9.12 5.03 2.34
C ILE A 63 9.77 6.41 2.26
N ASN A 64 10.10 7.01 3.41
CA ASN A 64 10.76 8.31 3.45
C ASN A 64 12.17 8.24 2.83
N THR A 65 12.94 7.20 3.16
CA THR A 65 14.28 6.99 2.59
C THR A 65 14.22 6.76 1.08
N ILE A 66 13.31 5.90 0.61
CA ILE A 66 13.13 5.61 -0.81
C ILE A 66 12.72 6.87 -1.57
N THR A 67 11.70 7.59 -1.09
CA THR A 67 11.20 8.78 -1.76
C THR A 67 12.21 9.93 -1.78
N ARG A 68 13.04 10.07 -0.74
CA ARG A 68 14.16 11.03 -0.73
C ARG A 68 15.23 10.67 -1.77
N LYS A 69 15.53 9.39 -1.96
CA LYS A 69 16.56 8.92 -2.93
C LYS A 69 16.11 8.95 -4.37
N ILE A 70 14.83 8.65 -4.63
CA ILE A 70 14.23 8.81 -5.96
C ILE A 70 14.21 10.28 -6.36
N GLY A 71 14.10 11.17 -5.39
CA GLY A 71 13.97 12.61 -5.59
C GLY A 71 12.56 13.10 -5.31
N PHE A 72 12.44 14.39 -5.12
CA PHE A 72 11.17 15.05 -4.84
C PHE A 72 10.88 16.13 -5.88
N LYS A 73 9.60 16.42 -6.07
CA LYS A 73 9.16 17.55 -6.90
C LYS A 73 8.84 18.75 -6.02
N GLN A 74 9.48 19.87 -6.29
CA GLN A 74 9.16 21.10 -5.59
C GLN A 74 7.88 21.71 -6.13
N THR A 75 6.99 22.11 -5.24
CA THR A 75 5.73 22.78 -5.56
C THR A 75 5.61 24.10 -4.79
N LYS A 76 4.84 25.03 -5.34
CA LYS A 76 4.55 26.34 -4.71
C LYS A 76 3.09 26.46 -4.27
N SER A 77 2.35 25.37 -4.29
CA SER A 77 0.94 25.33 -3.90
C SER A 77 0.71 24.36 -2.76
N MET A 78 -0.22 24.68 -1.86
CA MET A 78 -0.68 23.77 -0.80
C MET A 78 -1.57 22.64 -1.33
N TYR A 79 -2.05 22.80 -2.56
CA TYR A 79 -2.74 21.78 -3.31
C TYR A 79 -1.92 21.39 -4.51
N TYR A 80 -1.88 20.13 -4.81
CA TYR A 80 -1.35 19.68 -6.07
C TYR A 80 -2.05 18.39 -6.49
N GLY A 81 -2.01 18.11 -7.75
CA GLY A 81 -2.69 16.97 -8.29
C GLY A 81 -2.15 16.57 -9.66
N TYR A 82 -2.76 15.57 -10.20
CA TYR A 82 -2.48 15.13 -11.56
C TYR A 82 -3.77 14.86 -12.31
N TRP A 83 -3.69 15.02 -13.61
CA TRP A 83 -4.76 14.66 -14.51
C TRP A 83 -4.52 13.25 -15.02
N SER A 84 -5.52 12.39 -14.90
CA SER A 84 -5.50 11.05 -15.45
C SER A 84 -6.48 10.93 -16.60
N LEU A 85 -6.04 10.30 -17.67
CA LEU A 85 -6.88 9.97 -18.82
C LEU A 85 -6.87 8.44 -18.94
N GLY A 86 -8.01 7.82 -18.61
CA GLY A 86 -8.23 6.41 -18.86
C GLY A 86 -8.54 6.13 -20.32
N MET A 87 -8.10 5.01 -20.85
CA MET A 87 -8.63 4.52 -22.10
C MET A 87 -10.11 4.16 -21.90
N ARG A 88 -10.89 4.21 -22.99
CA ARG A 88 -12.27 3.74 -22.97
C ARG A 88 -12.30 2.32 -22.37
N GLU A 89 -13.12 2.13 -21.36
CA GLU A 89 -13.39 0.78 -20.86
C GLU A 89 -14.03 -0.02 -21.99
N GLY A 90 -13.32 -1.03 -22.44
CA GLY A 90 -13.77 -1.91 -23.54
C GLY A 90 -14.75 -2.98 -23.09
N SER A 91 -15.28 -2.92 -21.88
CA SER A 91 -16.19 -3.94 -21.34
C SER A 91 -17.38 -3.33 -20.59
N ASP A 92 -18.47 -4.09 -20.59
CA ASP A 92 -19.67 -3.87 -19.77
C ASP A 92 -20.26 -5.23 -19.40
N ALA A 93 -21.33 -5.27 -18.64
CA ALA A 93 -22.00 -6.52 -18.28
C ALA A 93 -23.48 -6.50 -18.66
N LEU A 94 -24.03 -7.69 -18.93
CA LEU A 94 -25.46 -7.89 -19.11
C LEU A 94 -26.21 -7.53 -17.84
N ALA A 95 -27.31 -6.79 -17.98
CA ALA A 95 -28.15 -6.41 -16.85
C ALA A 95 -29.10 -7.55 -16.43
N SER A 96 -29.50 -8.41 -17.34
CA SER A 96 -30.38 -9.55 -17.06
C SER A 96 -30.12 -10.73 -18.00
N GLU A 97 -30.54 -11.92 -17.58
CA GLU A 97 -30.43 -13.14 -18.39
C GLU A 97 -31.19 -13.00 -19.72
N ILE A 98 -30.61 -13.54 -20.78
CA ILE A 98 -31.22 -13.58 -22.11
C ILE A 98 -31.36 -15.04 -22.53
N LYS A 99 -32.62 -15.41 -22.88
CA LYS A 99 -32.95 -16.73 -23.40
C LYS A 99 -33.29 -16.59 -24.87
N PHE A 100 -32.59 -17.36 -25.71
CA PHE A 100 -32.86 -17.44 -27.14
C PHE A 100 -33.70 -18.66 -27.43
N THR A 101 -34.96 -18.42 -27.82
CA THR A 101 -35.82 -19.47 -28.37
C THR A 101 -35.64 -19.55 -29.86
N GLU A 102 -36.02 -20.69 -30.47
CA GLU A 102 -35.85 -20.98 -31.92
C GLU A 102 -36.41 -19.87 -32.83
N ASN A 103 -37.35 -19.06 -32.36
CA ASN A 103 -37.97 -17.99 -33.16
C ASN A 103 -37.20 -16.64 -33.11
N ASN A 104 -36.19 -16.51 -32.30
CA ASN A 104 -35.52 -15.19 -32.08
C ASN A 104 -34.18 -15.08 -32.79
N VAL A 105 -33.71 -16.16 -33.42
CA VAL A 105 -32.41 -16.17 -34.08
C VAL A 105 -32.49 -16.97 -35.38
N SER A 106 -32.66 -16.28 -36.49
CA SER A 106 -32.44 -16.93 -37.80
C SER A 106 -31.00 -17.34 -37.94
N ALA A 107 -30.77 -18.65 -38.10
CA ALA A 107 -29.46 -19.16 -38.48
C ALA A 107 -29.01 -18.44 -39.75
N ALA A 108 -27.83 -17.84 -39.68
CA ALA A 108 -27.25 -17.18 -40.82
C ALA A 108 -27.03 -18.18 -41.95
N ALA A 109 -27.89 -18.18 -42.92
CA ALA A 109 -27.75 -18.97 -44.10
C ALA A 109 -26.63 -18.42 -44.97
N TYR A 110 -25.59 -19.21 -45.20
CA TYR A 110 -24.59 -18.90 -46.22
C TYR A 110 -25.05 -19.45 -47.54
N ASN A 111 -24.98 -18.66 -48.60
CA ASN A 111 -25.18 -19.15 -49.94
C ASN A 111 -23.98 -20.00 -50.39
N SER A 112 -24.10 -20.67 -51.54
CA SER A 112 -23.05 -21.51 -52.13
C SER A 112 -21.73 -20.76 -52.42
N SER A 113 -21.73 -19.47 -52.41
CA SER A 113 -20.55 -18.60 -52.58
C SER A 113 -19.93 -18.15 -51.22
N GLY A 114 -20.43 -18.67 -50.11
CA GLY A 114 -19.94 -18.28 -48.77
C GLY A 114 -20.41 -16.89 -48.29
N ILE A 115 -21.25 -16.22 -49.06
CA ILE A 115 -21.81 -14.93 -48.70
C ILE A 115 -23.08 -15.13 -47.86
N LYS A 116 -23.12 -14.53 -46.70
CA LYS A 116 -24.24 -14.61 -45.78
C LYS A 116 -25.45 -13.88 -46.37
N ASN A 117 -26.54 -14.58 -46.66
CA ASN A 117 -27.80 -13.96 -47.05
C ASN A 117 -28.40 -13.27 -45.82
N VAL A 118 -28.56 -11.97 -45.93
CA VAL A 118 -28.91 -11.08 -44.86
C VAL A 118 -30.40 -11.00 -44.65
N SER A 119 -30.97 -11.93 -43.89
CA SER A 119 -32.14 -11.62 -43.10
C SER A 119 -31.64 -10.96 -41.82
N ILE A 120 -31.87 -9.67 -41.69
CA ILE A 120 -31.32 -8.88 -40.60
C ILE A 120 -32.27 -9.01 -39.41
N GLU A 121 -32.10 -10.01 -38.57
CA GLU A 121 -32.75 -10.03 -37.27
C GLU A 121 -31.81 -9.35 -36.28
N THR A 122 -32.30 -8.27 -35.72
CA THR A 122 -31.64 -7.53 -34.63
C THR A 122 -32.32 -7.87 -33.31
N VAL A 123 -31.55 -8.10 -32.28
CA VAL A 123 -32.03 -8.43 -30.94
C VAL A 123 -31.67 -7.28 -30.00
N THR A 124 -32.64 -6.84 -29.22
CA THR A 124 -32.37 -5.86 -28.15
C THR A 124 -31.98 -6.59 -26.88
N ILE A 125 -30.82 -6.25 -26.36
CA ILE A 125 -30.26 -6.85 -25.15
C ILE A 125 -30.10 -5.83 -24.04
N PRO A 126 -30.42 -6.18 -22.80
CA PRO A 126 -30.27 -5.31 -21.65
C PRO A 126 -28.80 -5.29 -21.19
N VAL A 127 -28.24 -4.11 -21.02
CA VAL A 127 -26.87 -3.89 -20.55
C VAL A 127 -26.86 -2.94 -19.36
N LYS A 128 -25.81 -2.97 -18.55
CA LYS A 128 -25.71 -2.08 -17.39
C LYS A 128 -25.47 -0.64 -17.78
N ASN A 129 -24.72 -0.40 -18.85
CA ASN A 129 -24.41 0.95 -19.34
C ASN A 129 -24.36 1.01 -20.88
N ALA A 130 -25.50 1.29 -21.49
CA ALA A 130 -25.61 1.38 -22.96
C ALA A 130 -24.77 2.52 -23.58
N LYS A 131 -24.37 3.54 -22.78
CA LYS A 131 -23.54 4.65 -23.28
C LYS A 131 -22.10 4.24 -23.63
N ARG A 132 -21.68 3.06 -23.18
CA ARG A 132 -20.35 2.50 -23.51
C ARG A 132 -20.27 1.96 -24.94
N PHE A 133 -21.41 1.66 -25.55
CA PHE A 133 -21.48 1.07 -26.88
C PHE A 133 -21.84 2.11 -27.93
N ASP A 134 -21.23 1.99 -29.08
CA ASP A 134 -21.61 2.78 -30.26
C ASP A 134 -22.08 1.88 -31.38
N LYS A 135 -22.82 2.49 -32.29
CA LYS A 135 -23.18 1.83 -33.54
C LYS A 135 -21.90 1.37 -34.24
N THR A 136 -21.90 0.16 -34.78
CA THR A 136 -20.76 -0.51 -35.44
C THR A 136 -19.73 -1.17 -34.50
N ASP A 137 -19.89 -1.06 -33.18
CA ASP A 137 -19.02 -1.82 -32.26
C ASP A 137 -19.23 -3.32 -32.47
N GLN A 138 -18.13 -4.02 -32.63
CA GLN A 138 -18.12 -5.47 -32.57
C GLN A 138 -17.88 -5.89 -31.12
N ILE A 139 -18.77 -6.71 -30.59
CA ILE A 139 -18.76 -7.15 -29.20
C ILE A 139 -18.66 -8.66 -29.08
N THR A 140 -18.10 -9.13 -27.98
CA THR A 140 -18.03 -10.54 -27.62
C THR A 140 -18.55 -10.76 -26.22
N PHE A 141 -19.21 -11.94 -26.01
CA PHE A 141 -19.72 -12.36 -24.70
C PHE A 141 -18.74 -13.34 -24.08
N VAL A 142 -18.14 -12.97 -22.96
CA VAL A 142 -17.13 -13.78 -22.27
C VAL A 142 -17.76 -15.05 -21.69
N GLY A 143 -17.13 -16.19 -21.95
CA GLY A 143 -17.59 -17.48 -21.43
C GLY A 143 -18.79 -18.09 -22.19
N VAL A 144 -19.35 -17.39 -23.17
CA VAL A 144 -20.45 -17.90 -23.99
C VAL A 144 -19.88 -18.38 -25.34
N PRO A 145 -19.93 -19.69 -25.63
CA PRO A 145 -19.39 -20.23 -26.87
C PRO A 145 -20.32 -19.90 -28.05
N GLY A 146 -19.75 -19.52 -29.17
CA GLY A 146 -20.45 -19.43 -30.43
C GLY A 146 -20.77 -20.81 -31.00
N VAL A 147 -21.89 -20.93 -31.72
CA VAL A 147 -22.27 -22.14 -32.43
C VAL A 147 -21.94 -22.02 -33.93
N GLY A 148 -21.36 -23.04 -34.49
CA GLY A 148 -20.99 -23.09 -35.90
C GLY A 148 -20.38 -24.44 -36.26
N LEU A 149 -19.75 -24.56 -37.45
CA LEU A 149 -19.10 -25.77 -37.85
C LEU A 149 -17.87 -26.04 -36.97
N ASN A 150 -18.02 -26.96 -36.02
CA ASN A 150 -16.91 -27.37 -35.17
C ASN A 150 -15.86 -28.15 -35.96
N PRO A 151 -14.60 -27.70 -36.00
CA PRO A 151 -13.56 -28.36 -36.79
C PRO A 151 -13.22 -29.78 -36.29
N VAL A 152 -13.53 -30.10 -35.05
CA VAL A 152 -13.26 -31.39 -34.42
C VAL A 152 -14.41 -32.37 -34.68
N SER A 153 -15.66 -31.97 -34.37
CA SER A 153 -16.84 -32.81 -34.52
C SER A 153 -17.39 -32.84 -35.96
N ARG A 154 -16.99 -31.87 -36.80
CA ARG A 154 -17.52 -31.65 -38.18
C ARG A 154 -19.05 -31.50 -38.23
N ARG A 155 -19.64 -31.06 -37.15
CA ARG A 155 -21.09 -30.78 -37.00
C ARG A 155 -21.29 -29.35 -36.57
N ASN A 156 -22.48 -28.82 -36.77
CA ASN A 156 -22.88 -27.56 -36.17
C ASN A 156 -23.07 -27.76 -34.67
N ASP A 157 -22.12 -27.31 -33.91
CA ASP A 157 -22.05 -27.47 -32.46
C ASP A 157 -21.31 -26.31 -31.83
N LYS A 158 -21.22 -26.28 -30.50
CA LYS A 158 -20.43 -25.30 -29.78
C LYS A 158 -18.96 -25.41 -30.19
N ILE A 159 -18.40 -24.32 -30.68
CA ILE A 159 -17.00 -24.27 -31.08
C ILE A 159 -16.15 -23.92 -29.84
N PRO A 160 -15.25 -24.83 -29.42
CA PRO A 160 -14.32 -24.51 -28.34
C PRO A 160 -13.52 -23.27 -28.71
N TYR A 161 -13.30 -22.38 -27.71
CA TYR A 161 -12.49 -21.16 -27.84
C TYR A 161 -13.01 -20.10 -28.83
N MET A 162 -14.15 -20.27 -29.44
CA MET A 162 -14.79 -19.26 -30.28
C MET A 162 -15.94 -18.62 -29.46
N PRO A 163 -15.78 -17.42 -28.98
CA PRO A 163 -16.84 -16.75 -28.21
C PRO A 163 -18.01 -16.36 -29.15
N LEU A 164 -19.14 -16.09 -28.54
CA LEU A 164 -20.25 -15.47 -29.20
C LEU A 164 -19.96 -14.03 -29.53
N ASN A 165 -20.06 -13.67 -30.80
CA ASN A 165 -19.80 -12.33 -31.30
C ASN A 165 -21.07 -11.69 -31.89
N ALA A 166 -21.18 -10.38 -31.70
CA ALA A 166 -22.25 -9.58 -32.25
C ALA A 166 -21.75 -8.20 -32.70
N VAL A 167 -22.52 -7.52 -33.52
CA VAL A 167 -22.29 -6.11 -33.90
C VAL A 167 -23.43 -5.27 -33.41
N VAL A 168 -23.11 -4.14 -32.79
CA VAL A 168 -24.09 -3.16 -32.32
C VAL A 168 -24.66 -2.40 -33.52
N VAL A 169 -25.95 -2.50 -33.73
CA VAL A 169 -26.67 -1.83 -34.82
C VAL A 169 -27.27 -0.50 -34.32
N GLY A 170 -27.65 -0.47 -33.08
CA GLY A 170 -28.20 0.71 -32.44
C GLY A 170 -28.19 0.61 -30.93
N HIS A 171 -28.34 1.73 -30.26
CA HIS A 171 -28.48 1.78 -28.80
C HIS A 171 -29.42 2.91 -28.38
N ASP A 172 -30.09 2.71 -27.30
CA ASP A 172 -30.92 3.74 -26.67
C ASP A 172 -30.07 4.50 -25.63
N LYS A 173 -29.51 5.63 -26.06
CA LYS A 173 -28.74 6.52 -25.16
C LYS A 173 -29.61 7.22 -24.13
N SER A 174 -30.92 7.25 -24.32
CA SER A 174 -31.85 7.93 -23.41
C SER A 174 -32.15 7.07 -22.17
N SER A 175 -32.37 5.78 -22.38
CA SER A 175 -32.65 4.83 -21.28
C SER A 175 -31.38 4.29 -20.61
N ASN A 176 -30.23 4.37 -21.27
CA ASN A 176 -28.94 3.82 -20.81
C ASN A 176 -28.99 2.33 -20.40
N SER A 177 -29.95 1.58 -20.90
CA SER A 177 -30.24 0.23 -20.41
C SER A 177 -30.26 -0.85 -21.49
N THR A 178 -30.35 -0.46 -22.77
CA THR A 178 -30.49 -1.46 -23.85
C THR A 178 -29.65 -1.10 -25.07
N ILE A 179 -29.12 -2.13 -25.73
CA ILE A 179 -28.48 -2.02 -27.04
C ILE A 179 -29.12 -2.98 -28.01
N THR A 180 -29.20 -2.58 -29.26
CA THR A 180 -29.66 -3.46 -30.34
C THR A 180 -28.48 -4.05 -31.06
N VAL A 181 -28.38 -5.36 -31.08
CA VAL A 181 -27.24 -6.09 -31.64
C VAL A 181 -27.67 -7.06 -32.72
N ARG A 182 -26.76 -7.34 -33.60
CA ARG A 182 -26.85 -8.41 -34.56
C ARG A 182 -25.78 -9.47 -34.28
N PHE A 183 -26.20 -10.67 -34.01
CA PHE A 183 -25.26 -11.77 -33.76
C PHE A 183 -24.58 -12.22 -35.07
N LEU A 184 -23.28 -12.46 -34.95
CA LEU A 184 -22.45 -12.99 -36.06
C LEU A 184 -22.43 -14.50 -36.07
N ASN A 185 -22.64 -15.13 -34.92
CA ASN A 185 -22.68 -16.59 -34.71
C ASN A 185 -24.09 -17.01 -34.34
N SER A 186 -24.44 -18.27 -34.56
CA SER A 186 -25.74 -18.81 -34.18
C SER A 186 -25.88 -18.91 -32.64
N MET A 187 -27.09 -18.62 -32.17
CA MET A 187 -27.46 -18.62 -30.75
C MET A 187 -28.57 -19.56 -30.38
N GLU A 188 -28.99 -20.38 -31.34
CA GLU A 188 -30.13 -21.27 -31.19
C GLU A 188 -30.02 -22.15 -29.92
N GLY A 189 -31.04 -22.08 -29.07
CA GLY A 189 -31.13 -22.89 -27.85
C GLY A 189 -30.16 -22.52 -26.74
N GLN A 190 -29.49 -21.31 -26.77
CA GLN A 190 -28.57 -20.91 -25.74
C GLN A 190 -29.19 -19.85 -24.79
N THR A 191 -28.68 -19.88 -23.57
CA THR A 191 -29.02 -18.87 -22.53
C THR A 191 -27.73 -18.14 -22.18
N ILE A 192 -27.77 -16.81 -22.16
CA ILE A 192 -26.67 -15.99 -21.66
C ILE A 192 -27.05 -15.56 -20.22
N PRO A 193 -26.27 -15.93 -19.21
CA PRO A 193 -26.54 -15.54 -17.83
C PRO A 193 -26.50 -14.03 -17.64
N ALA A 194 -27.21 -13.52 -16.63
CA ALA A 194 -27.00 -12.17 -16.15
C ALA A 194 -25.56 -11.98 -15.69
N ASP A 195 -25.10 -10.74 -15.66
CA ASP A 195 -23.73 -10.35 -15.31
C ASP A 195 -22.61 -10.91 -16.22
N THR A 196 -22.98 -11.53 -17.36
CA THR A 196 -22.00 -11.93 -18.38
C THR A 196 -21.27 -10.70 -18.88
N GLU A 197 -19.94 -10.74 -18.83
CA GLU A 197 -19.10 -9.65 -19.32
C GLU A 197 -19.14 -9.56 -20.84
N ILE A 198 -19.30 -8.33 -21.34
CA ILE A 198 -19.32 -8.00 -22.77
C ILE A 198 -18.08 -7.16 -23.06
N ILE A 199 -17.22 -7.64 -23.95
CA ILE A 199 -16.00 -6.93 -24.36
C ILE A 199 -16.18 -6.36 -25.76
N ILE A 200 -15.78 -5.10 -25.95
CA ILE A 200 -15.75 -4.45 -27.26
C ILE A 200 -14.43 -4.84 -27.95
N LEU A 201 -14.55 -5.52 -29.09
CA LEU A 201 -13.40 -5.95 -29.89
C LEU A 201 -12.86 -4.84 -30.79
N GLY A 202 -13.74 -3.94 -31.26
CA GLY A 202 -13.40 -2.85 -32.17
C GLY A 202 -14.61 -2.43 -32.99
N HIS A 203 -14.37 -1.67 -34.05
CA HIS A 203 -15.42 -1.18 -34.94
C HIS A 203 -15.42 -1.93 -36.27
N ALA A 204 -16.60 -2.27 -36.78
CA ALA A 204 -16.80 -2.85 -38.10
C ALA A 204 -17.63 -1.87 -38.97
N VAL A 205 -16.95 -1.12 -39.80
CA VAL A 205 -17.55 -0.02 -40.60
C VAL A 205 -17.70 -0.47 -42.04
N ALA A 206 -18.77 -0.05 -42.71
CA ALA A 206 -18.97 -0.32 -44.14
C ALA A 206 -18.05 0.59 -44.99
N GLU A 207 -17.72 0.13 -46.20
CA GLU A 207 -16.81 0.81 -47.13
C GLU A 207 -17.21 2.27 -47.43
N ALA A 208 -18.51 2.51 -47.50
CA ALA A 208 -19.06 3.83 -47.80
C ALA A 208 -19.58 4.62 -46.58
N ASP A 209 -19.35 4.09 -45.36
CA ASP A 209 -19.77 4.77 -44.14
C ASP A 209 -18.84 5.94 -43.81
N GLY A 210 -19.40 6.96 -43.19
CA GLY A 210 -18.63 8.11 -42.68
C GLY A 210 -17.79 7.73 -41.44
N ALA A 211 -17.14 8.70 -40.87
CA ALA A 211 -16.34 8.51 -39.65
C ALA A 211 -17.20 7.98 -38.50
N VAL A 212 -16.67 7.02 -37.76
CA VAL A 212 -17.26 6.55 -36.53
C VAL A 212 -17.39 7.71 -35.54
N ALA A 213 -18.40 7.67 -34.67
CA ALA A 213 -18.58 8.69 -33.65
C ALA A 213 -17.30 8.92 -32.83
N PRO A 214 -16.82 10.16 -32.68
CA PRO A 214 -15.59 10.40 -31.97
C PRO A 214 -15.77 10.11 -30.48
N HIS A 215 -14.85 9.36 -29.91
CA HIS A 215 -14.77 9.15 -28.48
C HIS A 215 -13.84 10.20 -27.87
N ALA A 216 -14.41 11.08 -27.07
CA ALA A 216 -13.63 12.00 -26.23
C ALA A 216 -13.74 11.54 -24.78
N ALA A 217 -12.64 11.16 -24.18
CA ALA A 217 -12.54 10.96 -22.75
C ALA A 217 -12.06 12.27 -22.10
N ASN A 218 -12.78 12.75 -21.10
CA ASN A 218 -12.34 13.89 -20.33
C ASN A 218 -11.34 13.43 -19.27
N PRO A 219 -10.21 14.12 -19.11
CA PRO A 219 -9.28 13.80 -18.05
C PRO A 219 -9.92 14.08 -16.68
N THR A 220 -9.71 13.19 -15.73
CA THR A 220 -10.12 13.36 -14.33
C THR A 220 -8.97 13.92 -13.52
N ASN A 221 -9.28 14.82 -12.60
CA ASN A 221 -8.31 15.45 -11.72
C ASN A 221 -8.33 14.78 -10.34
N THR A 222 -7.17 14.36 -9.87
CA THR A 222 -6.96 13.87 -8.50
C THR A 222 -6.10 14.89 -7.77
N VAL A 223 -6.60 15.43 -6.64
CA VAL A 223 -5.93 16.47 -5.87
C VAL A 223 -5.50 15.93 -4.53
N GLN A 224 -4.30 16.32 -4.09
CA GLN A 224 -3.72 16.04 -2.77
C GLN A 224 -3.42 17.34 -2.02
N HIS A 225 -3.43 17.25 -0.68
CA HIS A 225 -3.09 18.34 0.20
C HIS A 225 -1.66 18.21 0.71
N MET A 226 -0.97 19.33 0.88
CA MET A 226 0.31 19.39 1.58
C MET A 226 0.07 19.47 3.07
N GLN A 227 0.83 18.69 3.83
CA GLN A 227 0.81 18.74 5.28
C GLN A 227 2.06 19.42 5.81
N LYS A 228 1.87 20.29 6.79
CA LYS A 228 2.98 20.89 7.55
C LYS A 228 3.32 19.99 8.72
N PHE A 229 4.50 19.43 8.69
CA PHE A 229 5.09 18.69 9.79
C PHE A 229 5.96 19.63 10.62
N MET A 230 5.85 19.55 11.93
CA MET A 230 6.68 20.33 12.83
C MET A 230 6.87 19.57 14.13
N THR A 231 8.11 19.52 14.60
CA THR A 231 8.44 19.03 15.94
C THR A 231 9.42 19.99 16.59
N SER A 232 9.43 20.02 17.90
CA SER A 232 10.33 20.88 18.65
C SER A 232 10.82 20.20 19.91
N ALA A 233 12.07 20.47 20.26
CA ALA A 233 12.67 20.10 21.54
C ALA A 233 13.18 21.38 22.21
N SER A 234 12.98 21.50 23.51
CA SER A 234 13.44 22.65 24.32
C SER A 234 14.30 22.14 25.46
N VAL A 235 15.46 22.74 25.62
CA VAL A 235 16.42 22.38 26.67
C VAL A 235 16.88 23.64 27.39
N THR A 236 16.86 23.67 28.73
CA THR A 236 17.30 24.81 29.52
C THR A 236 18.83 24.92 29.50
N ASN A 237 19.34 26.14 29.60
CA ASN A 237 20.79 26.39 29.69
C ASN A 237 21.40 25.72 30.91
N VAL A 238 20.71 25.76 32.05
CA VAL A 238 21.13 25.07 33.26
C VAL A 238 21.38 23.58 33.01
N TRP A 239 20.45 22.92 32.29
CA TRP A 239 20.64 21.50 31.94
C TRP A 239 21.85 21.27 31.00
N ILE A 240 22.10 22.22 30.07
CA ILE A 240 23.23 22.10 29.12
C ILE A 240 24.55 22.21 29.86
N GLU A 241 24.64 23.14 30.83
CA GLU A 241 25.85 23.46 31.60
C GLU A 241 26.10 22.49 32.76
N SER A 242 25.06 21.77 33.22
CA SER A 242 25.18 20.81 34.29
C SER A 242 26.11 19.65 33.93
N GLU A 243 26.99 19.26 34.86
CA GLU A 243 27.86 18.11 34.72
C GLU A 243 27.02 16.83 34.72
N LYS A 244 27.34 15.90 33.79
CA LYS A 244 26.57 14.67 33.58
C LYS A 244 27.46 13.44 33.66
N GLN A 245 26.94 12.39 34.24
CA GLN A 245 27.64 11.08 34.34
C GLN A 245 27.81 10.41 32.98
N ALA A 246 26.93 10.71 32.02
CA ALA A 246 26.98 10.18 30.64
C ALA A 246 27.17 11.31 29.63
N ASN A 247 27.72 10.97 28.48
CA ASN A 247 27.87 11.91 27.35
C ASN A 247 26.52 12.17 26.66
N TYR A 248 25.64 12.91 27.35
CA TYR A 248 24.33 13.27 26.83
C TYR A 248 24.23 14.78 26.67
N GLY A 249 24.20 15.21 25.43
CA GLY A 249 24.24 16.61 25.06
C GLY A 249 23.01 17.07 24.27
N LEU A 250 23.03 18.35 23.91
CA LEU A 250 22.03 18.95 23.03
C LEU A 250 21.98 18.21 21.68
N GLY A 251 23.12 17.79 21.15
CA GLY A 251 23.18 17.03 19.88
C GLY A 251 22.39 15.74 19.91
N ASP A 252 22.44 14.98 21.02
CA ASP A 252 21.67 13.73 21.14
C ASP A 252 20.17 13.98 21.16
N ILE A 253 19.74 15.09 21.79
CA ILE A 253 18.32 15.50 21.81
C ILE A 253 17.87 15.92 20.41
N VAL A 254 18.72 16.64 19.67
CA VAL A 254 18.45 17.01 18.26
C VAL A 254 18.32 15.77 17.39
N ASP A 255 19.23 14.82 17.52
CA ASP A 255 19.19 13.55 16.78
C ASP A 255 17.89 12.78 17.08
N MET A 256 17.51 12.67 18.36
CA MET A 256 16.25 12.03 18.75
C MET A 256 15.04 12.74 18.16
N ASN A 257 15.02 14.07 18.24
CA ASN A 257 13.93 14.87 17.69
C ASN A 257 13.82 14.71 16.15
N ASN A 258 14.94 14.71 15.46
CA ASN A 258 15.00 14.49 14.03
C ASN A 258 14.51 13.07 13.64
N GLN A 259 14.91 12.06 14.40
CA GLN A 259 14.47 10.69 14.17
C GLN A 259 12.97 10.53 14.42
N GLN A 260 12.45 11.11 15.50
CA GLN A 260 11.01 11.12 15.78
C GLN A 260 10.25 11.84 14.68
N PHE A 261 10.75 12.97 14.19
CA PHE A 261 10.17 13.72 13.08
C PHE A 261 10.06 12.88 11.81
N ILE A 262 11.15 12.19 11.44
CA ILE A 262 11.19 11.33 10.26
C ILE A 262 10.20 10.16 10.39
N GLU A 263 10.08 9.58 11.58
CA GLU A 263 9.12 8.52 11.86
C GLU A 263 7.66 9.01 11.77
N ASP A 264 7.37 10.21 12.25
CA ASP A 264 6.03 10.79 12.18
C ASP A 264 5.61 11.12 10.74
N VAL A 265 6.55 11.58 9.92
CA VAL A 265 6.34 11.76 8.47
C VAL A 265 6.03 10.41 7.79
N GLU A 266 6.78 9.35 8.13
CA GLU A 266 6.56 8.00 7.60
C GLU A 266 5.18 7.45 7.95
N LYS A 267 4.77 7.56 9.22
CA LYS A 267 3.44 7.15 9.69
C LYS A 267 2.34 7.89 8.93
N THR A 268 2.50 9.18 8.77
CA THR A 268 1.53 10.01 8.05
C THR A 268 1.44 9.61 6.58
N TYR A 269 2.55 9.35 5.91
CA TYR A 269 2.56 8.92 4.52
C TYR A 269 1.86 7.57 4.32
N ILE A 270 1.78 6.73 5.35
CA ILE A 270 1.09 5.43 5.26
C ILE A 270 -0.40 5.57 5.58
N TRP A 271 -0.74 6.15 6.75
CA TRP A 271 -2.07 6.02 7.37
C TRP A 271 -2.94 7.28 7.36
N SER A 272 -2.40 8.44 7.04
CA SER A 272 -3.15 9.69 7.12
C SER A 272 -4.33 9.73 6.15
N VAL A 273 -5.33 10.51 6.52
CA VAL A 273 -6.51 10.82 5.70
C VAL A 273 -6.45 12.28 5.29
N ARG A 274 -6.76 12.54 4.02
CA ARG A 274 -6.78 13.89 3.45
C ARG A 274 -7.98 14.66 3.98
N ASP A 275 -7.70 15.77 4.65
CA ASP A 275 -8.74 16.67 5.15
C ASP A 275 -8.22 18.11 5.28
N CYS A 276 -9.14 19.03 5.54
CA CYS A 276 -8.86 20.42 5.87
C CYS A 276 -9.75 20.86 7.04
N ILE A 277 -9.15 20.99 8.20
CA ILE A 277 -9.83 21.43 9.41
C ILE A 277 -9.68 22.93 9.53
N VAL A 278 -10.79 23.65 9.62
CA VAL A 278 -10.83 25.10 9.82
C VAL A 278 -11.25 25.38 11.24
N ASP A 279 -10.39 26.05 11.98
CA ASP A 279 -10.70 26.57 13.30
C ASP A 279 -11.75 27.68 13.20
N GLU A 280 -12.84 27.58 13.94
CA GLU A 280 -13.97 28.53 13.82
C GLU A 280 -13.63 29.92 14.36
N GLU A 281 -12.78 30.00 15.36
CA GLU A 281 -12.42 31.27 16.03
C GLU A 281 -11.31 32.01 15.27
N THR A 282 -10.21 31.30 15.01
CA THR A 282 -9.00 31.90 14.41
C THR A 282 -9.00 31.88 12.89
N LYS A 283 -9.92 31.11 12.25
CA LYS A 283 -9.93 30.81 10.82
C LYS A 283 -8.64 30.16 10.31
N ALA A 284 -7.82 29.65 11.23
CA ALA A 284 -6.62 28.91 10.89
C ALA A 284 -7.00 27.58 10.22
N GLN A 285 -6.29 27.24 9.16
CA GLN A 285 -6.52 26.03 8.38
C GLN A 285 -5.41 25.01 8.67
N THR A 286 -5.81 23.83 9.14
CA THR A 286 -4.92 22.70 9.32
C THR A 286 -5.18 21.68 8.22
N TRP A 287 -4.16 21.43 7.41
CA TRP A 287 -4.22 20.54 6.27
C TRP A 287 -3.57 19.21 6.62
N THR A 288 -4.28 18.12 6.34
CA THR A 288 -3.74 16.76 6.40
C THR A 288 -3.57 16.19 5.01
N THR A 289 -2.49 15.45 4.79
CA THR A 289 -2.23 14.77 3.52
C THR A 289 -2.92 13.41 3.49
N GLY A 290 -3.35 12.96 2.31
CA GLY A 290 -3.82 11.58 2.14
C GLY A 290 -2.66 10.60 2.11
N GLY A 291 -2.69 9.61 3.00
CA GLY A 291 -1.69 8.54 3.04
C GLY A 291 -1.83 7.56 1.87
N LEU A 292 -0.83 6.69 1.71
CA LEU A 292 -0.82 5.69 0.63
C LEU A 292 -2.03 4.77 0.68
N ILE A 293 -2.45 4.33 1.88
CA ILE A 293 -3.61 3.44 2.04
C ILE A 293 -4.88 4.12 1.55
N GLN A 294 -5.13 5.38 1.95
CA GLN A 294 -6.31 6.11 1.48
C GLN A 294 -6.30 6.26 -0.04
N GLN A 295 -5.16 6.67 -0.61
CA GLN A 295 -5.03 6.85 -2.06
C GLN A 295 -5.22 5.55 -2.84
N MET A 296 -4.76 4.41 -2.29
CA MET A 296 -4.99 3.09 -2.86
C MET A 296 -6.47 2.73 -2.87
N LEU A 297 -7.16 2.92 -1.74
CA LEU A 297 -8.58 2.59 -1.60
C LEU A 297 -9.46 3.48 -2.51
N GLU A 298 -9.21 4.79 -2.54
CA GLU A 298 -9.95 5.74 -3.39
C GLU A 298 -9.71 5.50 -4.90
N GLY A 299 -8.49 5.12 -5.25
CA GLY A 299 -8.07 4.94 -6.64
C GLY A 299 -8.29 3.55 -7.22
N GLY A 300 -8.92 2.64 -6.49
CA GLY A 300 -9.22 1.30 -6.97
C GLY A 300 -7.99 0.39 -7.09
N ALA A 301 -7.01 0.54 -6.20
CA ALA A 301 -5.92 -0.41 -6.05
C ALA A 301 -6.47 -1.77 -5.59
N LYS A 302 -5.74 -2.84 -5.90
CA LYS A 302 -6.18 -4.18 -5.52
C LYS A 302 -6.03 -4.41 -4.02
N PHE A 303 -7.08 -4.96 -3.41
CA PHE A 303 -7.05 -5.45 -2.04
C PHE A 303 -6.99 -6.98 -2.06
N ILE A 304 -5.97 -7.55 -1.45
CA ILE A 304 -5.71 -9.00 -1.45
C ILE A 304 -5.67 -9.48 0.00
N GLU A 305 -6.58 -10.39 0.32
CA GLU A 305 -6.61 -11.05 1.61
C GLU A 305 -5.97 -12.43 1.53
N LEU A 306 -4.95 -12.67 2.36
CA LEU A 306 -4.28 -13.95 2.50
C LEU A 306 -4.58 -14.50 3.90
N LYS A 307 -5.17 -15.70 3.96
CA LYS A 307 -5.46 -16.38 5.23
C LYS A 307 -4.38 -17.42 5.53
N ALA A 308 -3.99 -17.53 6.78
CA ALA A 308 -2.95 -18.48 7.20
C ALA A 308 -3.24 -19.93 6.80
N SER A 309 -4.51 -20.36 6.90
CA SER A 309 -4.95 -21.71 6.56
C SER A 309 -4.92 -22.02 5.06
N THR A 310 -5.15 -21.00 4.22
CA THR A 310 -5.25 -21.19 2.77
C THR A 310 -4.02 -20.69 2.02
N MET A 311 -3.05 -20.11 2.73
CA MET A 311 -1.83 -19.60 2.12
C MET A 311 -0.95 -20.75 1.64
N THR A 312 -0.82 -20.86 0.34
CA THR A 312 0.00 -21.85 -0.36
C THR A 312 0.86 -21.16 -1.41
N ASP A 313 1.85 -21.86 -1.96
CA ASP A 313 2.63 -21.35 -3.09
C ASP A 313 1.72 -20.95 -4.27
N ALA A 314 0.63 -21.68 -4.48
CA ALA A 314 -0.36 -21.37 -5.52
C ALA A 314 -1.09 -20.04 -5.24
N SER A 315 -1.56 -19.81 -4.00
CA SER A 315 -2.26 -18.55 -3.67
C SER A 315 -1.35 -17.32 -3.77
N ILE A 316 -0.04 -17.50 -3.55
CA ILE A 316 0.94 -16.44 -3.79
C ILE A 316 1.13 -16.20 -5.29
N MET A 317 1.14 -17.26 -6.11
CA MET A 317 1.19 -17.10 -7.56
C MET A 317 -0.06 -16.40 -8.10
N ASP A 318 -1.24 -16.72 -7.57
CA ASP A 318 -2.49 -16.03 -7.92
C ASP A 318 -2.42 -14.56 -7.54
N MET A 319 -1.95 -14.23 -6.34
CA MET A 319 -1.69 -12.85 -5.91
C MET A 319 -0.73 -12.14 -6.87
N MET A 320 0.38 -12.78 -7.25
CA MET A 320 1.34 -12.20 -8.19
C MET A 320 0.71 -11.98 -9.58
N THR A 321 -0.10 -12.92 -10.04
CA THR A 321 -0.86 -12.81 -11.28
C THR A 321 -1.79 -11.61 -11.23
N ASP A 322 -2.55 -11.48 -10.17
CA ASP A 322 -3.48 -10.37 -9.98
C ASP A 322 -2.77 -9.01 -9.93
N VAL A 323 -1.64 -8.95 -9.27
CA VAL A 323 -0.89 -7.70 -9.14
C VAL A 323 -0.28 -7.27 -10.48
N PHE A 324 0.35 -8.19 -11.22
CA PHE A 324 1.15 -7.84 -12.39
C PHE A 324 0.40 -7.93 -13.72
N ILE A 325 -0.52 -8.89 -13.87
CA ILE A 325 -1.22 -9.11 -15.13
C ILE A 325 -2.43 -8.17 -15.22
N GLY A 326 -2.62 -7.59 -16.40
CA GLY A 326 -3.69 -6.63 -16.65
C GLY A 326 -3.35 -5.16 -16.30
N ASN A 327 -2.16 -4.90 -15.78
CA ASN A 327 -1.69 -3.56 -15.44
C ASN A 327 -0.44 -3.19 -16.25
N THR A 328 -0.36 -1.93 -16.69
CA THR A 328 0.78 -1.39 -17.46
C THR A 328 1.94 -0.91 -16.57
N GLY A 329 2.00 -1.33 -15.31
CA GLY A 329 3.06 -0.98 -14.38
C GLY A 329 4.39 -1.68 -14.69
N SER A 330 5.40 -1.37 -13.87
CA SER A 330 6.73 -1.96 -14.01
C SER A 330 6.74 -3.46 -13.70
N THR A 331 7.69 -4.17 -14.30
CA THR A 331 7.89 -5.61 -14.08
C THR A 331 8.51 -5.94 -12.72
N SER A 332 9.02 -4.94 -12.01
CA SER A 332 9.60 -5.09 -10.68
C SER A 332 8.91 -4.15 -9.71
N ARG A 333 8.29 -4.69 -8.66
CA ARG A 333 7.60 -3.90 -7.64
C ARG A 333 8.19 -4.12 -6.27
N TYR A 334 7.98 -3.17 -5.39
CA TYR A 334 8.50 -3.18 -4.03
C TYR A 334 7.39 -3.56 -3.06
N PHE A 335 7.72 -4.48 -2.16
CA PHE A 335 6.78 -5.02 -1.20
C PHE A 335 7.26 -4.78 0.22
N LEU A 336 6.61 -3.85 0.90
CA LEU A 336 6.83 -3.54 2.31
C LEU A 336 5.87 -4.38 3.15
N THR A 337 6.37 -5.21 4.05
CA THR A 337 5.56 -6.16 4.79
C THR A 337 5.75 -6.05 6.29
N GLY A 338 4.69 -6.32 7.06
CA GLY A 338 4.85 -6.60 8.48
C GLY A 338 5.41 -8.00 8.72
N SER A 339 5.85 -8.26 9.95
CA SER A 339 6.58 -9.49 10.29
C SER A 339 5.73 -10.76 10.16
N GLU A 340 4.44 -10.72 10.47
CA GLU A 340 3.55 -11.87 10.33
C GLU A 340 3.35 -12.27 8.87
N LEU A 341 3.11 -11.29 8.00
CA LEU A 341 3.02 -11.53 6.57
C LEU A 341 4.36 -12.05 6.02
N PHE A 342 5.48 -11.47 6.44
CA PHE A 342 6.82 -11.91 6.04
C PHE A 342 7.08 -13.37 6.42
N LYS A 343 6.75 -13.75 7.66
CA LYS A 343 6.84 -15.15 8.12
C LYS A 343 5.92 -16.08 7.32
N GLY A 344 4.71 -15.62 6.97
CA GLY A 344 3.78 -16.35 6.13
C GLY A 344 4.41 -16.74 4.79
N PHE A 345 5.07 -15.81 4.11
CA PHE A 345 5.81 -16.07 2.87
C PHE A 345 6.96 -17.06 3.05
N LEU A 346 7.75 -16.91 4.12
CA LEU A 346 8.89 -17.80 4.39
C LEU A 346 8.47 -19.24 4.78
N LYS A 347 7.24 -19.46 5.23
CA LYS A 347 6.71 -20.81 5.48
C LYS A 347 6.44 -21.58 4.19
N GLN A 348 6.29 -20.92 3.04
CA GLN A 348 6.05 -21.55 1.76
C GLN A 348 7.35 -22.08 1.15
N LYS A 349 7.39 -23.35 0.81
CA LYS A 349 8.63 -24.05 0.44
C LYS A 349 9.31 -23.49 -0.80
N GLU A 350 8.55 -23.19 -1.85
CA GLU A 350 9.13 -22.68 -3.09
C GLU A 350 9.60 -21.22 -2.95
N ILE A 351 8.85 -20.40 -2.20
CA ILE A 351 9.25 -19.03 -1.91
C ILE A 351 10.50 -19.01 -1.03
N ALA A 352 10.54 -19.86 0.01
CA ALA A 352 11.71 -19.97 0.89
C ALA A 352 12.96 -20.38 0.12
N LYS A 353 12.85 -21.32 -0.84
CA LYS A 353 13.96 -21.68 -1.72
C LYS A 353 14.44 -20.47 -2.56
N GLN A 354 13.53 -19.72 -3.15
CA GLN A 354 13.91 -18.53 -3.93
C GLN A 354 14.63 -17.48 -3.07
N VAL A 355 14.11 -17.21 -1.88
CA VAL A 355 14.71 -16.23 -0.96
C VAL A 355 16.10 -16.68 -0.46
N HIS A 356 16.27 -17.98 -0.15
CA HIS A 356 17.54 -18.49 0.35
C HIS A 356 18.60 -18.71 -0.74
N HIS A 357 18.20 -18.97 -1.98
CA HIS A 357 19.13 -19.22 -3.09
C HIS A 357 19.39 -18.02 -4.00
N THR A 358 18.70 -16.91 -3.76
CA THR A 358 18.91 -15.66 -4.52
C THR A 358 19.56 -14.64 -3.63
N ASP A 359 20.66 -14.04 -4.08
CA ASP A 359 21.31 -12.97 -3.35
C ASP A 359 20.33 -11.80 -3.15
N PRO A 360 20.30 -11.22 -1.94
CA PRO A 360 19.47 -10.06 -1.69
C PRO A 360 19.87 -8.89 -2.58
N VAL A 361 18.89 -8.19 -3.09
CA VAL A 361 19.13 -7.01 -3.92
C VAL A 361 19.24 -5.79 -3.01
N ARG A 362 20.43 -5.22 -2.91
CA ARG A 362 20.64 -3.98 -2.14
C ARG A 362 20.22 -2.77 -2.95
N LYS A 363 19.13 -2.13 -2.56
CA LYS A 363 18.63 -0.89 -3.14
C LYS A 363 18.12 0.05 -2.06
N PHE A 364 18.34 1.35 -2.21
CA PHE A 364 17.86 2.38 -1.28
C PHE A 364 18.30 2.15 0.19
N GLU A 365 19.50 1.57 0.40
CA GLU A 365 20.05 1.19 1.72
C GLU A 365 19.41 -0.02 2.40
N TYR A 366 18.40 -0.65 1.77
CA TYR A 366 17.75 -1.84 2.27
C TYR A 366 18.13 -3.05 1.45
N ASP A 367 18.18 -4.19 2.13
CA ASP A 367 18.33 -5.50 1.50
C ASP A 367 16.93 -6.06 1.21
N TRP A 368 16.70 -6.37 -0.06
CA TRP A 368 15.42 -6.85 -0.56
C TRP A 368 15.50 -8.33 -0.91
N ALA A 369 14.63 -9.12 -0.31
CA ALA A 369 14.40 -10.48 -0.75
C ALA A 369 13.67 -10.46 -2.09
N ARG A 370 14.17 -11.21 -3.07
CA ARG A 370 13.64 -11.21 -4.42
C ARG A 370 12.80 -12.47 -4.68
N ILE A 371 11.52 -12.28 -4.94
CA ILE A 371 10.59 -13.32 -5.36
C ILE A 371 10.32 -13.15 -6.85
N ARG A 372 10.56 -14.20 -7.64
CA ARG A 372 10.37 -14.18 -9.11
C ARG A 372 9.13 -14.95 -9.51
N PHE A 373 8.40 -14.39 -10.45
CA PHE A 373 7.27 -15.01 -11.12
C PHE A 373 7.39 -14.76 -12.63
N GLY A 374 7.93 -15.72 -13.36
CA GLY A 374 8.23 -15.54 -14.77
C GLY A 374 9.13 -14.34 -15.05
N ALA A 375 8.63 -13.37 -15.83
CA ALA A 375 9.31 -12.12 -16.13
C ALA A 375 9.19 -11.07 -15.01
N TYR A 376 8.31 -11.30 -14.04
CA TYR A 376 8.01 -10.34 -12.96
C TYR A 376 8.84 -10.63 -11.71
N SER A 377 9.11 -9.59 -10.94
CA SER A 377 9.82 -9.72 -9.66
C SER A 377 9.21 -8.83 -8.58
N LEU A 378 9.08 -9.40 -7.39
CA LEU A 378 8.66 -8.70 -6.19
C LEU A 378 9.86 -8.57 -5.25
N LEU A 379 10.19 -7.36 -4.85
CA LEU A 379 11.28 -7.06 -3.94
C LEU A 379 10.67 -6.82 -2.56
N GLN A 380 10.87 -7.77 -1.64
CA GLN A 380 10.25 -7.77 -0.31
C GLN A 380 11.24 -7.36 0.76
N THR A 381 10.79 -6.50 1.68
CA THR A 381 11.52 -6.14 2.90
C THR A 381 10.53 -5.91 4.05
N PRO A 382 10.88 -6.27 5.29
CA PRO A 382 10.04 -5.96 6.44
C PRO A 382 10.04 -4.46 6.74
N HIS A 383 8.88 -3.95 7.15
CA HIS A 383 8.69 -2.56 7.56
C HIS A 383 8.44 -2.48 9.07
N PRO A 384 9.39 -1.95 9.86
CA PRO A 384 9.30 -2.01 11.32
C PRO A 384 8.10 -1.30 11.93
N LEU A 385 7.57 -0.26 11.27
CA LEU A 385 6.40 0.47 11.78
C LEU A 385 5.12 -0.35 11.74
N PHE A 386 5.00 -1.33 10.83
CA PHE A 386 3.85 -2.23 10.81
C PHE A 386 3.81 -3.11 12.07
N ASP A 387 4.96 -3.44 12.60
CA ASP A 387 5.07 -4.28 13.80
C ASP A 387 4.90 -3.50 15.11
N LYS A 388 5.10 -2.17 15.11
CA LYS A 388 4.80 -1.33 16.28
C LYS A 388 3.31 -1.39 16.65
N PHE A 389 2.44 -1.59 15.67
CA PHE A 389 1.01 -1.80 15.88
C PHE A 389 0.66 -3.24 15.51
N LYS A 390 0.46 -4.09 16.52
CA LYS A 390 0.23 -5.53 16.35
C LYS A 390 -0.86 -5.85 15.31
N GLN A 391 -1.88 -5.03 15.22
CA GLN A 391 -2.96 -5.19 14.24
C GLN A 391 -2.52 -5.03 12.78
N TYR A 392 -1.39 -4.38 12.51
CA TYR A 392 -0.84 -4.17 11.15
C TYR A 392 0.35 -5.08 10.83
N SER A 393 0.73 -5.98 11.74
CA SER A 393 1.83 -6.93 11.51
C SER A 393 1.57 -7.89 10.33
N GLY A 394 0.30 -8.11 9.99
CA GLY A 394 -0.13 -8.85 8.80
C GLY A 394 -0.31 -7.98 7.54
N MET A 395 -0.05 -6.68 7.61
CA MET A 395 -0.23 -5.77 6.47
C MET A 395 0.98 -5.77 5.55
N GLY A 396 0.71 -5.55 4.25
CA GLY A 396 1.74 -5.37 3.25
C GLY A 396 1.31 -4.40 2.15
N LEU A 397 2.25 -3.57 1.70
CA LEU A 397 2.07 -2.60 0.63
C LEU A 397 2.92 -2.97 -0.57
N ILE A 398 2.30 -3.27 -1.70
CA ILE A 398 2.99 -3.48 -2.97
C ILE A 398 2.97 -2.17 -3.75
N LEU A 399 4.15 -1.61 -3.98
CA LEU A 399 4.34 -0.31 -4.59
C LEU A 399 5.12 -0.40 -5.90
N ASP A 400 4.64 0.29 -6.91
CA ASP A 400 5.42 0.61 -8.10
C ASP A 400 6.03 2.00 -7.95
N LEU A 401 7.32 2.06 -7.69
CA LEU A 401 8.02 3.31 -7.39
C LEU A 401 8.06 4.30 -8.56
N GLN A 402 7.73 3.89 -9.79
CA GLN A 402 7.60 4.82 -10.91
C GLN A 402 6.41 5.77 -10.74
N TYR A 403 5.40 5.34 -9.99
CA TYR A 403 4.15 6.06 -9.77
C TYR A 403 4.00 6.62 -8.36
N VAL A 404 5.05 6.53 -7.53
CA VAL A 404 5.11 7.14 -6.20
C VAL A 404 5.98 8.38 -6.28
N GLU A 405 5.41 9.55 -5.99
CA GLU A 405 6.10 10.82 -6.02
C GLU A 405 5.99 11.55 -4.68
N ARG A 406 7.11 12.10 -4.22
CA ARG A 406 7.10 13.03 -3.08
C ARG A 406 7.08 14.46 -3.60
N HIS A 407 6.15 15.25 -3.11
CA HIS A 407 6.06 16.66 -3.37
C HIS A 407 6.43 17.45 -2.12
N VAL A 408 7.25 18.46 -2.31
CA VAL A 408 7.79 19.27 -1.21
C VAL A 408 7.52 20.73 -1.52
N PHE A 409 6.79 21.40 -0.61
CA PHE A 409 6.62 22.84 -0.65
C PHE A 409 7.78 23.53 0.06
N ARG A 410 8.13 23.01 1.25
CA ARG A 410 9.28 23.46 2.03
C ARG A 410 10.07 22.24 2.48
N ALA A 411 11.34 22.19 2.09
CA ALA A 411 12.22 21.12 2.52
C ALA A 411 12.41 21.14 4.04
N MET A 412 12.80 20.00 4.61
CA MET A 412 13.10 19.90 6.02
C MET A 412 14.16 20.92 6.40
N THR A 413 13.82 21.76 7.36
CA THR A 413 14.72 22.74 7.98
C THR A 413 14.80 22.45 9.46
N GLU A 414 16.01 22.54 9.99
CA GLU A 414 16.29 22.51 11.41
C GLU A 414 16.73 23.92 11.83
N ASP A 415 15.96 24.53 12.71
CA ASP A 415 16.24 25.85 13.25
C ASP A 415 16.55 25.73 14.74
N GLN A 416 17.73 26.16 15.14
CA GLN A 416 18.13 26.24 16.55
C GLN A 416 17.97 27.69 17.02
N LEU A 417 17.12 27.90 18.00
CA LEU A 417 16.80 29.21 18.55
C LEU A 417 17.27 29.31 20.00
N ASP A 418 18.09 30.31 20.29
CA ASP A 418 18.45 30.67 21.64
C ASP A 418 17.36 31.63 22.20
N MET A 419 16.48 31.07 23.02
CA MET A 419 15.31 31.78 23.51
C MET A 419 15.69 32.83 24.54
N MET A 420 16.87 32.72 25.18
CA MET A 420 17.41 33.74 26.09
C MET A 420 17.78 35.01 25.34
N LYS A 421 18.37 34.90 24.13
CA LYS A 421 18.68 36.08 23.32
C LYS A 421 17.44 36.78 22.79
N ILE A 422 16.33 36.07 22.69
CA ILE A 422 15.04 36.61 22.26
C ILE A 422 14.27 37.21 23.47
N GLY A 423 14.72 36.96 24.71
CA GLY A 423 14.12 37.49 25.93
C GLY A 423 12.84 36.76 26.38
N VAL A 424 12.62 35.52 25.94
CA VAL A 424 11.40 34.76 26.27
C VAL A 424 11.62 33.80 27.43
N LYS A 425 12.67 32.99 27.41
CA LYS A 425 13.00 32.00 28.44
C LYS A 425 14.47 31.60 28.38
N ASP A 426 15.02 31.10 29.48
CA ASP A 426 16.39 30.57 29.51
C ASP A 426 16.45 29.16 28.98
N SER A 427 16.42 29.02 27.63
CA SER A 427 16.48 27.73 26.94
C SER A 427 16.98 27.87 25.52
N LYS A 428 17.44 26.73 24.98
CA LYS A 428 17.66 26.54 23.55
C LYS A 428 16.56 25.66 23.00
N ASP A 429 15.88 26.14 21.98
CA ASP A 429 14.80 25.43 21.29
C ASP A 429 15.29 24.99 19.91
N VAL A 430 15.10 23.71 19.59
CA VAL A 430 15.36 23.16 18.27
C VAL A 430 14.04 22.83 17.62
N ARG A 431 13.83 23.33 16.42
CA ARG A 431 12.58 23.11 15.66
C ARG A 431 12.92 22.49 14.31
N CYS A 432 12.26 21.38 14.01
CA CYS A 432 12.28 20.80 12.67
C CYS A 432 10.93 21.07 12.00
N CYS A 433 10.97 21.54 10.78
CA CYS A 433 9.79 21.84 9.99
C CYS A 433 9.95 21.38 8.54
N GLU A 434 8.91 20.73 8.03
CA GLU A 434 8.80 20.35 6.62
C GLU A 434 7.36 20.53 6.17
N ILE A 435 7.15 20.92 4.90
CA ILE A 435 5.83 20.91 4.28
C ILE A 435 5.94 20.02 3.05
N SER A 436 5.34 18.86 3.14
CA SER A 436 5.45 17.84 2.10
C SER A 436 4.21 16.94 2.04
N SER A 437 4.14 16.14 1.01
CA SER A 437 3.08 15.17 0.77
C SER A 437 3.58 14.05 -0.13
N ILE A 438 2.92 12.91 -0.10
CA ILE A 438 3.14 11.79 -1.00
C ILE A 438 1.97 11.66 -1.97
N LEU A 439 2.26 11.45 -3.25
CA LEU A 439 1.28 11.23 -4.30
C LEU A 439 1.46 9.85 -4.91
N LEU A 440 0.37 9.11 -4.96
CA LEU A 440 0.27 7.86 -5.66
C LEU A 440 -0.44 8.08 -7.00
N LYS A 441 0.30 7.95 -8.09
CA LYS A 441 -0.27 7.96 -9.43
C LYS A 441 -0.64 6.53 -9.84
N TYR A 442 -1.63 6.39 -10.69
CA TYR A 442 -2.06 5.11 -11.22
C TYR A 442 -2.25 4.03 -10.12
N PRO A 443 -3.21 4.23 -9.20
CA PRO A 443 -3.40 3.35 -8.03
C PRO A 443 -3.59 1.88 -8.36
N GLN A 444 -4.13 1.55 -9.54
CA GLN A 444 -4.38 0.18 -10.00
C GLN A 444 -3.10 -0.67 -10.16
N CYS A 445 -1.91 -0.02 -10.26
CA CYS A 445 -0.63 -0.72 -10.27
C CYS A 445 -0.14 -1.14 -8.89
N HIS A 446 -0.80 -0.68 -7.84
CA HIS A 446 -0.45 -0.94 -6.45
C HIS A 446 -1.41 -1.94 -5.85
N ALA A 447 -1.00 -2.58 -4.76
CA ALA A 447 -1.88 -3.47 -4.01
C ALA A 447 -1.66 -3.36 -2.50
N LEU A 448 -2.75 -3.49 -1.77
CA LEU A 448 -2.77 -3.66 -0.33
C LEU A 448 -3.00 -5.13 -0.02
N VAL A 449 -2.11 -5.73 0.74
CA VAL A 449 -2.19 -7.13 1.15
C VAL A 449 -2.45 -7.19 2.64
N MET A 450 -3.42 -7.99 3.05
CA MET A 450 -3.70 -8.28 4.46
C MET A 450 -3.57 -9.76 4.71
N TYR A 451 -2.73 -10.14 5.66
CA TYR A 451 -2.59 -11.49 6.15
C TYR A 451 -3.33 -11.63 7.48
N THR A 452 -4.26 -12.56 7.54
CA THR A 452 -5.07 -12.82 8.72
C THR A 452 -4.80 -14.23 9.23
N ASP A 453 -4.53 -14.37 10.53
CA ASP A 453 -4.57 -15.68 11.17
C ASP A 453 -6.02 -16.15 11.31
N ASP A 454 -6.26 -17.44 11.13
CA ASP A 454 -7.60 -18.04 11.25
C ASP A 454 -8.14 -18.04 12.70
N VAL A 455 -7.40 -17.47 13.64
CA VAL A 455 -7.83 -17.36 15.04
C VAL A 455 -8.81 -16.21 15.17
N ALA A 456 -10.07 -16.61 15.02
CA ALA A 456 -11.25 -15.97 15.59
C ALA A 456 -11.34 -14.44 15.51
N THR A 457 -12.00 -13.93 14.50
CA THR A 457 -12.93 -12.81 14.71
C THR A 457 -14.08 -13.26 15.64
N GLY A 458 -13.70 -13.65 16.84
CA GLY A 458 -14.60 -13.87 17.95
C GLY A 458 -14.58 -12.64 18.83
N ALA A 459 -15.67 -11.87 18.78
CA ALA A 459 -16.04 -10.83 19.71
C ALA A 459 -15.29 -9.49 19.60
N ALA A 460 -15.81 -8.63 18.74
CA ALA A 460 -16.10 -7.27 19.16
C ALA A 460 -17.57 -7.02 18.84
N ALA A 461 -18.43 -7.31 19.82
CA ALA A 461 -19.77 -6.77 19.90
C ALA A 461 -19.70 -5.44 20.65
#